data_8d6a369a31865fd645ce4be6f2a44f47
#
_entry.id   8d6a369a31865fd645ce4be6f2a44f47
#
_cell.length_a   1.000
_cell.length_b   1.000
_cell.length_c   1.000
_cell.angle_alpha   90.00
_cell.angle_beta   90.00
_cell.angle_gamma   90.00
#
_symmetry.space_group_name_H-M   'P 1'
#
loop_
_entity.id
_entity.type
_entity.pdbx_description
1 polymer ?
#
loop_
_entity_poly.entity_id
_entity_poly.type
_entity_poly.pdbx_seq_one_letter_code
_entity_poly.pdbx_strand_id
1 'polypeptide(L)'
;MSMTLPPSVEPFNQKTGSRIMPIKKLREYLDSHAVRYFVVSHSPAYTAQEIAAAAHVPGKELAKTVMVKLNGRMAMVVLPASRQIDFKLLGKLAGTDDVVLSDEEEFGDLFPECEPGAMPPFGNLYGMEVYVSEELDEDEEIAFNAGAHTELLRLPYRDYRRLVNPVVGRLALR
;
A
#
# COMPACT_ATOMS: atom_id res chain seq x y z
N MET A 1 19.43 10.35 -30.18
CA MET A 1 18.74 10.35 -29.55
C MET A 1 18.87 9.99 -28.32
N SER A 2 18.92 10.56 -27.52
CA SER A 2 19.17 10.23 -26.33
C SER A 2 18.09 9.89 -25.59
N MET A 3 18.02 9.02 -24.96
CA MET A 3 17.11 8.71 -24.24
C MET A 3 17.38 8.84 -22.92
N THR A 4 16.98 9.53 -22.20
CA THR A 4 17.22 9.69 -20.87
C THR A 4 16.39 8.82 -20.09
N LEU A 5 16.90 8.09 -19.25
CA LEU A 5 16.14 7.26 -18.41
C LEU A 5 15.67 8.03 -17.24
N PRO A 6 14.57 7.67 -16.71
CA PRO A 6 14.04 8.32 -15.54
C PRO A 6 15.01 8.12 -14.42
N PRO A 7 15.27 9.12 -13.71
CA PRO A 7 16.23 9.06 -12.65
C PRO A 7 15.92 8.01 -11.65
N SER A 8 14.69 7.75 -11.52
CA SER A 8 14.35 6.83 -10.51
C SER A 8 14.80 5.44 -10.81
N VAL A 9 15.06 5.19 -11.94
CA VAL A 9 15.39 3.89 -12.27
C VAL A 9 16.78 3.54 -12.11
N GLU A 10 17.54 4.29 -12.52
CA GLU A 10 18.81 3.95 -12.45
C GLU A 10 19.55 3.85 -11.32
N PRO A 11 19.86 4.66 -10.77
CA PRO A 11 20.88 4.64 -9.81
C PRO A 11 20.55 3.70 -8.76
N PHE A 12 19.48 3.62 -8.56
CA PHE A 12 19.06 3.11 -7.50
C PHE A 12 19.31 1.73 -7.27
N ASN A 13 18.88 1.00 -7.85
CA ASN A 13 18.97 -0.26 -7.50
C ASN A 13 20.24 -0.88 -7.77
N GLN A 14 20.88 -0.54 -8.61
CA GLN A 14 22.03 -1.17 -8.91
C GLN A 14 23.03 -1.13 -7.89
N LYS A 15 23.34 -0.07 -7.47
CA LYS A 15 24.30 0.07 -6.53
C LYS A 15 24.04 -0.56 -5.28
N THR A 16 23.09 -0.31 -4.69
CA THR A 16 22.87 -0.77 -3.38
C THR A 16 22.61 -2.20 -3.48
N GLY A 17 22.29 -2.61 -4.50
CA GLY A 17 22.06 -3.96 -4.63
C GLY A 17 21.31 -4.51 -3.55
N SER A 18 20.92 -3.85 -2.72
CA SER A 18 20.44 -4.37 -1.69
C SER A 18 19.21 -4.48 -1.64
N ARG A 19 18.63 -4.35 -1.95
CA ARG A 19 17.50 -4.67 -1.73
C ARG A 19 16.51 -3.86 -1.39
N ILE A 20 16.52 -3.03 -0.98
CA ILE A 20 15.50 -2.23 -0.58
C ILE A 20 14.99 -1.56 -1.74
N MET A 21 14.12 -2.08 -2.47
CA MET A 21 13.54 -1.46 -3.57
C MET A 21 12.11 -1.79 -3.61
N PRO A 22 11.26 -1.03 -4.17
CA PRO A 22 9.86 -1.38 -4.36
C PRO A 22 9.83 -2.71 -5.08
N ILE A 23 8.87 -3.52 -4.77
CA ILE A 23 8.83 -4.84 -5.35
C ILE A 23 8.71 -4.72 -6.86
N LYS A 24 9.43 -5.59 -7.54
CA LYS A 24 9.51 -5.54 -8.98
C LYS A 24 8.15 -5.61 -9.65
N LYS A 25 7.28 -6.48 -9.18
CA LYS A 25 5.98 -6.65 -9.75
C LYS A 25 5.19 -5.36 -9.75
N LEU A 26 5.22 -4.63 -8.66
CA LEU A 26 4.51 -3.37 -8.54
C LEU A 26 5.12 -2.32 -9.47
N ARG A 27 6.44 -2.23 -9.51
CA ARG A 27 7.08 -1.25 -10.36
C ARG A 27 6.77 -1.49 -11.83
N GLU A 28 6.82 -2.73 -12.26
CA GLU A 28 6.52 -3.06 -13.64
C GLU A 28 5.08 -2.72 -13.98
N TYR A 29 4.18 -2.95 -13.03
CA TYR A 29 2.78 -2.65 -13.23
C TYR A 29 2.56 -1.15 -13.39
N LEU A 30 3.14 -0.34 -12.50
CA LEU A 30 2.99 1.11 -12.57
C LEU A 30 3.63 1.67 -13.83
N ASP A 31 4.80 1.16 -14.20
CA ASP A 31 5.49 1.64 -15.37
C ASP A 31 4.69 1.29 -16.64
N SER A 32 4.09 0.12 -16.69
CA SER A 32 3.35 -0.29 -17.86
C SER A 32 2.07 0.53 -18.04
N HIS A 33 1.58 1.15 -16.97
CA HIS A 33 0.40 1.99 -17.04
C HIS A 33 0.74 3.49 -17.05
N ALA A 34 2.03 3.79 -17.23
CA ALA A 34 2.50 5.18 -17.32
C ALA A 34 2.13 6.03 -16.11
N VAL A 35 2.15 5.43 -14.93
CA VAL A 35 1.84 6.15 -13.71
C VAL A 35 3.11 6.75 -13.15
N ARG A 36 3.07 8.04 -12.77
CA ARG A 36 4.20 8.64 -12.16
C ARG A 36 4.18 8.35 -10.70
N TYR A 37 5.28 7.95 -10.13
CA TYR A 37 5.39 7.69 -8.71
C TYR A 37 6.76 8.11 -8.21
N PHE A 38 6.86 8.35 -6.90
CA PHE A 38 8.11 8.68 -6.28
C PHE A 38 8.44 7.63 -5.24
N VAL A 39 9.70 7.26 -5.14
CA VAL A 39 10.17 6.36 -4.12
C VAL A 39 10.85 7.20 -3.07
N VAL A 40 10.39 7.13 -1.83
CA VAL A 40 10.94 7.92 -0.74
C VAL A 40 11.59 6.97 0.24
N SER A 41 12.92 7.07 0.37
CA SER A 41 13.64 6.26 1.33
C SER A 41 13.71 7.03 2.64
N HIS A 42 13.58 6.35 3.74
CA HIS A 42 13.65 7.01 5.04
C HIS A 42 14.31 6.08 6.04
N SER A 43 14.71 6.60 7.18
CA SER A 43 15.32 5.78 8.20
C SER A 43 14.31 4.78 8.72
N PRO A 44 14.76 3.68 9.28
CA PRO A 44 13.83 2.68 9.79
C PRO A 44 12.83 3.30 10.76
N ALA A 45 11.57 3.05 10.54
CA ALA A 45 10.50 3.59 11.36
C ALA A 45 9.31 2.66 11.24
N TYR A 46 8.61 2.45 12.33
CA TYR A 46 7.55 1.47 12.36
C TYR A 46 6.19 2.01 12.77
N THR A 47 6.13 3.17 13.38
CA THR A 47 4.83 3.76 13.70
C THR A 47 4.45 4.74 12.60
N ALA A 48 3.17 4.97 12.43
CA ALA A 48 2.69 5.89 11.42
C ALA A 48 3.31 7.27 11.57
N GLN A 49 3.40 7.76 12.80
CA GLN A 49 3.99 9.05 13.04
C GLN A 49 5.45 9.11 12.68
N GLU A 50 6.20 8.08 13.03
CA GLU A 50 7.61 8.03 12.71
C GLU A 50 7.85 7.98 11.23
N ILE A 51 7.05 7.19 10.52
CA ILE A 51 7.21 7.04 9.09
C ILE A 51 6.88 8.37 8.40
N ALA A 52 5.77 8.98 8.77
CA ALA A 52 5.37 10.24 8.15
C ALA A 52 6.43 11.32 8.38
N ALA A 53 6.98 11.39 9.58
CA ALA A 53 7.98 12.38 9.91
C ALA A 53 9.29 12.10 9.15
N ALA A 54 9.74 10.87 9.12
CA ALA A 54 11.00 10.52 8.48
C ALA A 54 10.93 10.71 6.96
N ALA A 55 9.76 10.49 6.38
CA ALA A 55 9.61 10.59 4.93
C ALA A 55 9.12 11.96 4.48
N HIS A 56 8.79 12.84 5.42
CA HIS A 56 8.26 14.17 5.11
C HIS A 56 6.98 14.09 4.27
N VAL A 57 6.10 13.14 4.64
CA VAL A 57 4.84 12.94 3.97
C VAL A 57 3.72 13.35 4.93
N PRO A 58 2.70 14.08 4.46
CA PRO A 58 1.58 14.41 5.33
C PRO A 58 0.96 13.14 5.90
N GLY A 59 0.75 13.12 7.20
CA GLY A 59 0.28 11.91 7.86
C GLY A 59 -1.03 11.37 7.30
N LYS A 60 -1.92 12.25 6.85
CA LYS A 60 -3.21 11.80 6.33
C LYS A 60 -3.07 11.06 5.01
N GLU A 61 -1.97 11.26 4.29
CA GLU A 61 -1.75 10.59 3.02
C GLU A 61 -1.09 9.24 3.18
N LEU A 62 -0.56 8.96 4.37
CA LEU A 62 0.11 7.69 4.59
C LEU A 62 -0.91 6.61 4.85
N ALA A 63 -0.90 5.60 4.04
CA ALA A 63 -1.84 4.49 4.15
C ALA A 63 -1.14 3.24 4.64
N LYS A 64 -1.88 2.40 5.32
CA LYS A 64 -1.39 1.08 5.71
C LYS A 64 -2.30 0.03 5.11
N THR A 65 -1.75 -1.16 4.95
CA THR A 65 -2.45 -2.30 4.40
C THR A 65 -2.66 -3.32 5.51
N VAL A 66 -3.88 -3.74 5.71
CA VAL A 66 -4.21 -4.75 6.72
C VAL A 66 -4.88 -5.93 6.01
N MET A 67 -4.40 -7.13 6.29
CA MET A 67 -4.96 -8.32 5.67
C MET A 67 -6.08 -8.88 6.54
N VAL A 68 -7.21 -9.18 5.92
CA VAL A 68 -8.38 -9.71 6.63
C VAL A 68 -8.94 -10.89 5.86
N LYS A 69 -9.79 -11.66 6.51
CA LYS A 69 -10.57 -12.68 5.84
C LYS A 69 -12.03 -12.27 5.96
N LEU A 70 -12.68 -12.16 4.81
CA LEU A 70 -14.08 -11.80 4.74
C LEU A 70 -14.80 -13.04 4.25
N ASN A 71 -15.60 -13.62 5.12
CA ASN A 71 -16.32 -14.85 4.81
C ASN A 71 -15.32 -15.93 4.33
N GLY A 72 -14.18 -16.01 5.00
CA GLY A 72 -13.15 -17.00 4.70
C GLY A 72 -12.23 -16.67 3.55
N ARG A 73 -12.43 -15.55 2.87
CA ARG A 73 -11.58 -15.19 1.73
C ARG A 73 -10.65 -14.05 2.08
N MET A 74 -9.41 -14.18 1.69
CA MET A 74 -8.41 -13.16 1.98
C MET A 74 -8.72 -11.88 1.20
N ALA A 75 -8.66 -10.75 1.88
CA ALA A 75 -8.88 -9.44 1.26
C ALA A 75 -7.95 -8.43 1.90
N MET A 76 -7.79 -7.32 1.24
CA MET A 76 -6.88 -6.28 1.66
C MET A 76 -7.68 -5.05 2.05
N VAL A 77 -7.35 -4.46 3.20
CA VAL A 77 -8.01 -3.23 3.66
C VAL A 77 -6.95 -2.14 3.74
N VAL A 78 -7.24 -1.01 3.14
CA VAL A 78 -6.30 0.11 3.07
C VAL A 78 -6.95 1.31 3.74
N LEU A 79 -6.26 1.88 4.72
CA LEU A 79 -6.81 2.98 5.49
C LEU A 79 -5.67 3.88 5.97
N PRO A 80 -5.98 5.09 6.43
CA PRO A 80 -4.91 5.96 6.93
C PRO A 80 -4.15 5.25 8.05
N ALA A 81 -2.85 5.38 8.03
CA ALA A 81 -1.99 4.61 8.93
C ALA A 81 -2.26 4.90 10.40
N SER A 82 -2.85 6.04 10.71
CA SER A 82 -3.17 6.40 12.10
C SER A 82 -4.55 5.89 12.55
N ARG A 83 -5.30 5.26 11.66
CA ARG A 83 -6.64 4.78 12.00
C ARG A 83 -6.65 3.28 12.21
N GLN A 84 -7.75 2.79 12.74
CA GLN A 84 -7.95 1.36 12.91
C GLN A 84 -9.24 0.94 12.23
N ILE A 85 -9.35 -0.31 11.86
CA ILE A 85 -10.52 -0.82 11.18
C ILE A 85 -11.68 -0.91 12.15
N ASP A 86 -12.85 -0.48 11.69
CA ASP A 86 -14.09 -0.74 12.38
C ASP A 86 -14.67 -1.98 11.72
N PHE A 87 -14.60 -3.13 12.40
CA PHE A 87 -14.99 -4.40 11.81
C PHE A 87 -16.47 -4.45 11.42
N LYS A 88 -17.31 -3.73 12.13
CA LYS A 88 -18.72 -3.71 11.79
C LYS A 88 -18.94 -2.95 10.50
N LEU A 89 -18.30 -1.82 10.35
CA LEU A 89 -18.45 -1.03 9.15
C LEU A 89 -17.85 -1.77 7.96
N LEU A 90 -16.73 -2.45 8.15
CA LEU A 90 -16.13 -3.22 7.08
C LEU A 90 -17.07 -4.35 6.67
N GLY A 91 -17.67 -5.02 7.62
CA GLY A 91 -18.62 -6.10 7.33
C GLY A 91 -19.80 -5.61 6.52
N LYS A 92 -20.32 -4.42 6.85
CA LYS A 92 -21.41 -3.87 6.11
C LYS A 92 -21.00 -3.58 4.68
N LEU A 93 -19.83 -3.03 4.52
CA LEU A 93 -19.32 -2.68 3.20
C LEU A 93 -19.09 -3.94 2.37
N ALA A 94 -18.63 -5.01 2.99
CA ALA A 94 -18.32 -6.26 2.30
C ALA A 94 -19.52 -7.20 2.21
N GLY A 95 -20.58 -6.91 2.92
CA GLY A 95 -21.77 -7.76 2.86
C GLY A 95 -21.66 -9.04 3.66
N THR A 96 -20.89 -9.05 4.74
CA THR A 96 -20.74 -10.24 5.57
C THR A 96 -20.53 -9.87 7.02
N ASP A 97 -20.90 -10.77 7.92
CA ASP A 97 -20.65 -10.57 9.34
C ASP A 97 -19.37 -11.30 9.73
N ASP A 98 -18.81 -12.10 8.87
CA ASP A 98 -17.62 -12.89 9.17
C ASP A 98 -16.38 -12.11 8.74
N VAL A 99 -15.85 -11.29 9.65
CA VAL A 99 -14.69 -10.44 9.38
C VAL A 99 -13.66 -10.73 10.45
N VAL A 100 -12.51 -11.26 10.05
CA VAL A 100 -11.42 -11.52 10.99
C VAL A 100 -10.10 -11.05 10.44
N LEU A 101 -9.21 -10.65 11.31
CA LEU A 101 -7.87 -10.30 10.89
C LEU A 101 -7.14 -11.56 10.48
N SER A 102 -6.37 -11.48 9.43
CA SER A 102 -5.52 -12.58 9.03
C SER A 102 -4.18 -12.41 9.71
N ASP A 103 -3.53 -13.50 10.09
CA ASP A 103 -2.21 -13.38 10.71
C ASP A 103 -1.12 -13.58 9.68
N GLU A 104 0.11 -13.26 10.08
CA GLU A 104 1.22 -13.31 9.16
C GLU A 104 1.49 -14.70 8.62
N GLU A 105 1.20 -15.73 9.36
CA GLU A 105 1.42 -17.08 8.87
C GLU A 105 0.50 -17.35 7.69
N GLU A 106 -0.70 -16.79 7.73
CA GLU A 106 -1.66 -17.03 6.66
C GLU A 106 -1.32 -16.26 5.40
N PHE A 107 -0.89 -15.02 5.53
CA PHE A 107 -0.68 -14.24 4.33
C PHE A 107 0.77 -14.05 3.92
N GLY A 108 1.72 -14.39 4.77
CA GLY A 108 3.12 -14.12 4.49
C GLY A 108 3.61 -14.72 3.20
N ASP A 109 3.17 -15.93 2.87
CA ASP A 109 3.64 -16.59 1.67
C ASP A 109 3.07 -15.96 0.39
N LEU A 110 2.05 -15.13 0.52
CA LEU A 110 1.49 -14.47 -0.65
C LEU A 110 2.34 -13.28 -1.07
N PHE A 111 3.19 -12.79 -0.16
CA PHE A 111 4.02 -11.62 -0.42
C PHE A 111 5.48 -11.92 -0.10
N PRO A 112 6.09 -12.84 -0.80
CA PRO A 112 7.46 -13.28 -0.46
C PRO A 112 8.50 -12.20 -0.59
N GLU A 113 8.23 -11.15 -1.35
CA GLU A 113 9.20 -10.10 -1.54
C GLU A 113 9.07 -8.99 -0.52
N CYS A 114 8.09 -9.06 0.35
CA CYS A 114 7.81 -7.97 1.28
C CYS A 114 8.18 -8.31 2.69
N GLU A 115 8.61 -7.31 3.43
CA GLU A 115 8.76 -7.46 4.86
C GLU A 115 7.37 -7.53 5.46
N PRO A 116 7.20 -8.26 6.54
CA PRO A 116 5.88 -8.36 7.17
C PRO A 116 5.32 -6.99 7.51
N GLY A 117 4.09 -6.76 7.13
CA GLY A 117 3.44 -5.47 7.39
C GLY A 117 3.74 -4.39 6.40
N ALA A 118 4.60 -4.64 5.41
CA ALA A 118 4.96 -3.62 4.42
C ALA A 118 4.41 -3.93 3.03
N MET A 119 3.33 -4.68 2.94
CA MET A 119 2.74 -5.02 1.65
C MET A 119 2.12 -3.79 1.01
N PRO A 120 2.36 -3.56 -0.27
CA PRO A 120 1.73 -2.44 -0.96
C PRO A 120 0.24 -2.72 -1.20
N PRO A 121 -0.58 -1.68 -1.23
CA PRO A 121 -2.04 -1.87 -1.28
C PRO A 121 -2.58 -2.15 -2.67
N PHE A 122 -1.95 -3.06 -3.39
CA PHE A 122 -2.34 -3.42 -4.73
C PHE A 122 -2.79 -4.89 -4.77
N GLY A 123 -3.86 -5.18 -4.05
CA GLY A 123 -4.38 -6.53 -3.97
C GLY A 123 -4.74 -7.11 -5.31
N ASN A 124 -5.04 -6.28 -6.30
CA ASN A 124 -5.33 -6.74 -7.65
C ASN A 124 -4.16 -7.49 -8.28
N LEU A 125 -2.94 -7.23 -7.82
CA LEU A 125 -1.79 -7.98 -8.34
C LEU A 125 -1.69 -9.36 -7.71
N TYR A 126 -2.48 -9.63 -6.68
CA TYR A 126 -2.45 -10.89 -5.97
C TYR A 126 -3.83 -11.58 -5.97
N GLY A 127 -4.72 -11.12 -6.82
CA GLY A 127 -6.03 -11.76 -6.94
C GLY A 127 -6.97 -11.52 -5.77
N MET A 128 -6.80 -10.42 -5.07
CA MET A 128 -7.60 -10.11 -3.89
C MET A 128 -8.42 -8.86 -4.09
N GLU A 129 -9.57 -8.81 -3.42
CA GLU A 129 -10.35 -7.59 -3.39
C GLU A 129 -9.70 -6.60 -2.46
N VAL A 130 -9.84 -5.34 -2.73
CA VAL A 130 -9.27 -4.26 -1.93
C VAL A 130 -10.40 -3.35 -1.47
N TYR A 131 -10.42 -3.06 -0.17
CA TYR A 131 -11.40 -2.15 0.44
C TYR A 131 -10.62 -0.94 0.96
N VAL A 132 -11.02 0.25 0.56
CA VAL A 132 -10.28 1.47 0.90
C VAL A 132 -11.15 2.41 1.71
N SER A 133 -10.58 2.95 2.76
CA SER A 133 -11.30 3.94 3.59
C SER A 133 -11.58 5.19 2.78
N GLU A 134 -12.79 5.69 2.88
CA GLU A 134 -13.18 6.91 2.17
C GLU A 134 -12.32 8.11 2.55
N GLU A 135 -11.65 8.06 3.70
CA GLU A 135 -10.79 9.16 4.08
C GLU A 135 -9.62 9.32 3.12
N LEU A 136 -9.11 8.24 2.57
CA LEU A 136 -8.02 8.33 1.61
C LEU A 136 -8.50 8.84 0.26
N ASP A 137 -9.79 8.64 -0.03
CA ASP A 137 -10.37 9.08 -1.29
C ASP A 137 -10.42 10.61 -1.38
N GLU A 138 -10.22 11.29 -0.26
CA GLU A 138 -10.24 12.74 -0.25
C GLU A 138 -8.86 13.35 -0.50
N ASP A 139 -7.82 12.55 -0.49
CA ASP A 139 -6.47 13.07 -0.64
C ASP A 139 -6.05 13.08 -2.11
N GLU A 140 -5.15 13.97 -2.44
CA GLU A 140 -4.65 14.03 -3.81
C GLU A 140 -3.64 12.95 -4.06
N GLU A 141 -2.87 12.58 -3.06
CA GLU A 141 -1.85 11.55 -3.19
C GLU A 141 -1.98 10.51 -2.12
N ILE A 142 -1.43 9.34 -2.39
CA ILE A 142 -1.38 8.27 -1.42
C ILE A 142 0.05 7.81 -1.30
N ALA A 143 0.49 7.54 -0.08
CA ALA A 143 1.82 7.02 0.18
C ALA A 143 1.69 5.74 1.00
N PHE A 144 2.52 4.76 0.74
CA PHE A 144 2.44 3.50 1.44
C PHE A 144 3.79 2.78 1.42
N ASN A 145 3.96 1.81 2.30
CA ASN A 145 5.18 1.02 2.31
C ASN A 145 5.24 0.20 1.02
N ALA A 146 6.41 0.13 0.45
CA ALA A 146 6.60 -0.50 -0.83
C ALA A 146 7.44 -1.77 -0.69
N GLY A 147 7.06 -2.64 0.20
CA GLY A 147 7.72 -3.91 0.41
C GLY A 147 8.72 -3.91 1.55
N ALA A 148 9.10 -2.74 2.04
CA ALA A 148 10.04 -2.63 3.14
C ALA A 148 9.64 -1.47 4.03
N HIS A 149 10.05 -1.52 5.29
CA HIS A 149 9.71 -0.46 6.25
C HIS A 149 10.59 0.78 6.12
N THR A 150 11.48 0.81 5.14
CA THR A 150 12.36 1.96 4.93
C THR A 150 12.07 2.65 3.61
N GLU A 151 11.06 2.20 2.87
CA GLU A 151 10.72 2.83 1.62
C GLU A 151 9.24 3.03 1.46
N LEU A 152 8.86 4.21 1.03
CA LEU A 152 7.49 4.51 0.69
C LEU A 152 7.40 4.76 -0.80
N LEU A 153 6.27 4.45 -1.36
CA LEU A 153 5.97 4.81 -2.71
C LEU A 153 4.82 5.80 -2.64
N ARG A 154 4.88 6.86 -3.42
CA ARG A 154 3.89 7.92 -3.39
C ARG A 154 3.41 8.19 -4.82
N LEU A 155 2.12 8.24 -5.01
CA LEU A 155 1.54 8.48 -6.33
C LEU A 155 0.18 9.17 -6.20
N PRO A 156 -0.36 9.71 -7.29
CA PRO A 156 -1.66 10.34 -7.23
C PRO A 156 -2.74 9.31 -6.85
N TYR A 157 -3.57 9.67 -5.91
CA TYR A 157 -4.60 8.75 -5.44
C TYR A 157 -5.53 8.34 -6.57
N ARG A 158 -5.85 9.24 -7.48
CA ARG A 158 -6.74 8.90 -8.57
C ARG A 158 -6.19 7.79 -9.45
N ASP A 159 -4.86 7.74 -9.62
CA ASP A 159 -4.26 6.67 -10.39
C ASP A 159 -4.34 5.35 -9.63
N TYR A 160 -4.10 5.40 -8.32
CA TYR A 160 -4.24 4.23 -7.48
C TYR A 160 -5.66 3.69 -7.58
N ARG A 161 -6.65 4.57 -7.44
CA ARG A 161 -8.05 4.15 -7.47
C ARG A 161 -8.42 3.55 -8.82
N ARG A 162 -7.94 4.16 -9.89
CA ARG A 162 -8.22 3.68 -11.23
C ARG A 162 -7.63 2.30 -11.47
N LEU A 163 -6.40 2.08 -11.01
CA LEU A 163 -5.73 0.82 -11.26
C LEU A 163 -6.23 -0.32 -10.38
N VAL A 164 -6.49 -0.03 -9.13
CA VAL A 164 -6.88 -1.06 -8.18
C VAL A 164 -8.39 -1.31 -8.20
N ASN A 165 -9.16 -0.28 -8.53
CA ASN A 165 -10.60 -0.36 -8.56
C ASN A 165 -11.15 -0.92 -7.25
N PRO A 166 -10.85 -0.29 -6.12
CA PRO A 166 -11.24 -0.82 -4.82
C PRO A 166 -12.68 -0.50 -4.48
N VAL A 167 -13.19 -1.16 -3.46
CA VAL A 167 -14.47 -0.80 -2.88
C VAL A 167 -14.18 0.29 -1.86
N VAL A 168 -14.71 1.48 -2.06
CA VAL A 168 -14.43 2.63 -1.20
C VAL A 168 -15.61 2.86 -0.28
N GLY A 169 -15.34 3.04 0.98
CA GLY A 169 -16.42 3.32 1.93
C GLY A 169 -15.91 3.59 3.33
N ARG A 170 -16.86 3.69 4.24
CA ARG A 170 -16.52 3.98 5.60
C ARG A 170 -16.18 2.68 6.29
N LEU A 171 -14.96 2.55 6.75
CA LEU A 171 -14.51 1.33 7.39
C LEU A 171 -13.53 1.57 8.54
N ALA A 172 -13.24 2.81 8.85
CA ALA A 172 -12.26 3.12 9.89
C ALA A 172 -12.92 3.70 11.13
N LEU A 173 -12.32 3.38 12.29
CA LEU A 173 -12.77 3.96 13.53
C LEU A 173 -12.25 5.40 13.57
N ARG A 174 -13.02 6.26 14.17
CA ARG A 174 -12.63 7.64 14.28
C ARG A 174 -11.90 7.91 15.55
#